data_fe01c46537f4d81df6bc9895274aa375
#
_entry.id   fe01c46537f4d81df6bc9895274aa375
#
_cell.length_a   1.000
_cell.length_b   1.000
_cell.length_c   1.000
_cell.angle_alpha   90.00
_cell.angle_beta   90.00
_cell.angle_gamma   90.00
#
_symmetry.space_group_name_H-M   'P 1'
#
loop_
_entity.id
_entity.type
_entity.pdbx_description
1 polymer ?
#
loop_
_entity_poly.entity_id
_entity_poly.type
_entity_poly.pdbx_seq_one_letter_code
_entity_poly.pdbx_strand_id
1 'polypeptide(L)'
;MGVIVLTGKSCSGKDSTREELEKYNFNNIVSYTSRPARINETNGIDYHFVERDTFEQMINNNEMIEYRAYNTLFLNKPDTWYYGLRKDTLDPNKKYVVILDLEGTENFIKYYGKKNCFVVYMCCPKSERERRAIERGSFDRTEWNRRVSADEKDFKAKKLNKLTDFTVINMSDDINDLPKIAKVLNRIYVEKFNEEV
;
A
#
# COMPACT_ATOMS: atom_id res chain seq x y z
N MET A 1 7.29 -17.62 7.25
CA MET A 1 6.43 -16.42 7.23
C MET A 1 6.70 -15.63 5.95
N GLY A 2 5.67 -15.28 5.21
CA GLY A 2 5.79 -14.46 4.00
C GLY A 2 4.81 -13.30 3.99
N VAL A 3 5.20 -12.19 3.36
CA VAL A 3 4.35 -10.99 3.20
C VAL A 3 4.31 -10.60 1.72
N ILE A 4 3.10 -10.44 1.15
CA ILE A 4 2.93 -9.77 -0.13
C ILE A 4 2.97 -8.26 0.11
N VAL A 5 3.90 -7.58 -0.52
CA VAL A 5 3.99 -6.12 -0.51
C VAL A 5 3.43 -5.60 -1.84
N LEU A 6 2.24 -5.03 -1.82
CA LEU A 6 1.64 -4.39 -2.98
C LEU A 6 2.15 -2.95 -3.09
N THR A 7 2.82 -2.64 -4.17
CA THR A 7 3.27 -1.28 -4.46
C THR A 7 2.75 -0.82 -5.83
N GLY A 8 2.62 0.47 -6.03
CA GLY A 8 2.11 1.00 -7.30
C GLY A 8 1.56 2.40 -7.15
N LYS A 9 1.45 3.11 -8.25
CA LYS A 9 0.95 4.48 -8.30
C LYS A 9 -0.51 4.58 -7.82
N SER A 10 -0.95 5.78 -7.49
CA SER A 10 -2.32 6.07 -7.06
C SER A 10 -3.36 5.50 -8.04
N CYS A 11 -4.43 4.90 -7.53
CA CYS A 11 -5.52 4.27 -8.32
C CYS A 11 -5.10 3.10 -9.22
N SER A 12 -3.97 2.43 -8.94
CA SER A 12 -3.53 1.25 -9.72
C SER A 12 -4.24 -0.06 -9.35
N GLY A 13 -5.14 -0.05 -8.36
CA GLY A 13 -5.93 -1.21 -7.95
C GLY A 13 -5.34 -2.01 -6.79
N LYS A 14 -4.41 -1.43 -6.01
CA LYS A 14 -3.80 -2.09 -4.84
C LYS A 14 -4.84 -2.49 -3.79
N ASP A 15 -5.73 -1.57 -3.42
CA ASP A 15 -6.75 -1.82 -2.40
C ASP A 15 -7.68 -2.98 -2.81
N SER A 16 -8.21 -2.94 -4.02
CA SER A 16 -9.07 -4.00 -4.55
C SER A 16 -8.34 -5.35 -4.67
N THR A 17 -7.04 -5.34 -5.02
CA THR A 17 -6.23 -6.57 -5.04
C THR A 17 -6.00 -7.11 -3.62
N ARG A 18 -5.79 -6.23 -2.62
CA ARG A 18 -5.69 -6.62 -1.21
C ARG A 18 -6.99 -7.31 -0.74
N GLU A 19 -8.14 -6.71 -1.04
CA GLU A 19 -9.46 -7.27 -0.69
C GLU A 19 -9.68 -8.66 -1.31
N GLU A 20 -9.27 -8.85 -2.55
CA GLU A 20 -9.32 -10.18 -3.18
C GLU A 20 -8.35 -11.18 -2.54
N LEU A 21 -7.16 -10.75 -2.10
CA LEU A 21 -6.21 -11.61 -1.40
C LEU A 21 -6.73 -12.03 -0.01
N GLU A 22 -7.53 -11.21 0.67
CA GLU A 22 -8.15 -11.58 1.95
C GLU A 22 -9.04 -12.82 1.82
N LYS A 23 -9.65 -13.05 0.65
CA LYS A 23 -10.41 -14.28 0.35
C LYS A 23 -9.54 -15.54 0.32
N TYR A 24 -8.22 -15.38 0.22
CA TYR A 24 -7.20 -16.44 0.31
C TYR A 24 -6.51 -16.49 1.68
N ASN A 25 -7.15 -15.93 2.72
CA ASN A 25 -6.67 -15.86 4.11
C ASN A 25 -5.41 -15.01 4.29
N PHE A 26 -5.20 -13.98 3.46
CA PHE A 26 -4.20 -12.97 3.75
C PHE A 26 -4.74 -11.97 4.77
N ASN A 27 -3.96 -11.70 5.80
CA ASN A 27 -4.27 -10.68 6.79
C ASN A 27 -3.68 -9.34 6.33
N ASN A 28 -4.48 -8.30 6.29
CA ASN A 28 -3.97 -6.96 5.98
C ASN A 28 -3.13 -6.43 7.14
N ILE A 29 -1.93 -5.93 6.85
CA ILE A 29 -1.16 -5.14 7.81
C ILE A 29 -1.61 -3.69 7.66
N VAL A 30 -2.39 -3.22 8.63
CA VAL A 30 -3.03 -1.91 8.58
C VAL A 30 -2.06 -0.81 8.99
N SER A 31 -1.86 0.17 8.12
CA SER A 31 -1.02 1.34 8.39
C SER A 31 -1.71 2.34 9.33
N TYR A 32 -0.91 3.15 10.03
CA TYR A 32 -1.36 4.27 10.85
C TYR A 32 -1.38 5.56 10.04
N THR A 33 -2.31 6.45 10.36
CA THR A 33 -2.36 7.80 9.77
C THR A 33 -2.91 8.83 10.74
N SER A 34 -2.38 10.05 10.68
CA SER A 34 -2.96 11.21 11.37
C SER A 34 -3.95 12.00 10.50
N ARG A 35 -4.16 11.58 9.24
CA ARG A 35 -5.20 12.15 8.40
C ARG A 35 -6.58 11.79 8.94
N PRO A 36 -7.52 12.75 8.98
CA PRO A 36 -8.91 12.42 9.30
C PRO A 36 -9.49 11.34 8.38
N ALA A 37 -10.29 10.43 8.94
CA ALA A 37 -10.99 9.40 8.18
C ALA A 37 -11.96 10.04 7.17
N ARG A 38 -12.07 9.43 5.99
CA ARG A 38 -13.11 9.77 5.01
C ARG A 38 -14.42 9.07 5.36
N ILE A 39 -15.53 9.52 4.75
CA ILE A 39 -16.89 9.02 5.07
C ILE A 39 -17.00 7.49 4.99
N ASN A 40 -16.29 6.84 4.08
CA ASN A 40 -16.39 5.40 3.84
C ASN A 40 -15.16 4.63 4.38
N GLU A 41 -14.35 5.24 5.23
CA GLU A 41 -13.18 4.57 5.81
C GLU A 41 -13.46 4.14 7.25
N THR A 42 -13.00 2.96 7.62
CA THR A 42 -13.21 2.35 8.93
C THR A 42 -11.88 2.20 9.67
N ASN A 43 -11.87 2.67 10.94
CA ASN A 43 -10.69 2.53 11.79
C ASN A 43 -10.35 1.06 12.04
N GLY A 44 -9.08 0.71 11.91
CA GLY A 44 -8.57 -0.65 12.05
C GLY A 44 -8.77 -1.55 10.82
N ILE A 45 -9.40 -1.04 9.77
CA ILE A 45 -9.58 -1.74 8.47
C ILE A 45 -8.80 -1.03 7.37
N ASP A 46 -9.12 0.23 7.12
CA ASP A 46 -8.44 1.03 6.10
C ASP A 46 -7.14 1.63 6.63
N TYR A 47 -7.21 2.21 7.82
CA TYR A 47 -6.09 2.73 8.60
C TYR A 47 -6.37 2.63 10.09
N HIS A 48 -5.33 2.63 10.91
CA HIS A 48 -5.43 3.06 12.30
C HIS A 48 -5.37 4.58 12.33
N PHE A 49 -6.54 5.23 12.45
CA PHE A 49 -6.62 6.68 12.53
C PHE A 49 -6.27 7.13 13.94
N VAL A 50 -5.22 7.94 14.06
CA VAL A 50 -4.73 8.46 15.35
C VAL A 50 -4.55 9.97 15.28
N GLU A 51 -4.57 10.63 16.41
CA GLU A 51 -4.24 12.06 16.51
C GLU A 51 -2.77 12.28 16.10
N ARG A 52 -2.47 13.48 15.60
CA ARG A 52 -1.13 13.87 15.17
C ARG A 52 -0.10 13.68 16.29
N ASP A 53 -0.40 14.16 17.49
CA ASP A 53 0.51 14.05 18.64
C ASP A 53 0.81 12.60 19.00
N THR A 54 -0.21 11.73 18.90
CA THR A 54 -0.03 10.28 19.09
C THR A 54 0.92 9.69 18.04
N PHE A 55 0.76 10.09 16.77
CA PHE A 55 1.65 9.60 15.71
C PHE A 55 3.10 10.07 15.93
N GLU A 56 3.29 11.34 16.33
CA GLU A 56 4.61 11.91 16.63
C GLU A 56 5.25 11.21 17.85
N GLN A 57 4.47 10.83 18.87
CA GLN A 57 4.94 10.01 19.99
C GLN A 57 5.41 8.62 19.52
N MET A 58 4.66 7.97 18.62
CA MET A 58 5.07 6.68 18.05
C MET A 58 6.42 6.78 17.31
N ILE A 59 6.66 7.89 16.58
CA ILE A 59 7.95 8.16 15.93
C ILE A 59 9.05 8.30 17.01
N ASN A 60 8.84 9.15 18.00
CA ASN A 60 9.82 9.43 19.07
C ASN A 60 10.18 8.18 19.88
N ASN A 61 9.21 7.31 20.09
CA ASN A 61 9.40 6.02 20.77
C ASN A 61 10.04 4.94 19.87
N ASN A 62 10.40 5.28 18.61
CA ASN A 62 10.95 4.33 17.64
C ASN A 62 10.04 3.11 17.38
N GLU A 63 8.71 3.33 17.39
CA GLU A 63 7.73 2.28 17.17
C GLU A 63 7.46 2.02 15.66
N MET A 64 7.90 2.92 14.78
CA MET A 64 7.60 2.86 13.35
C MET A 64 8.68 2.10 12.57
N ILE A 65 8.27 1.24 11.62
CA ILE A 65 9.15 0.66 10.59
C ILE A 65 9.51 1.71 9.56
N GLU A 66 8.50 2.48 9.16
CA GLU A 66 8.61 3.57 8.21
C GLU A 66 7.49 4.57 8.45
N TYR A 67 7.69 5.82 8.03
CA TYR A 67 6.63 6.82 7.98
C TYR A 67 6.92 7.88 6.92
N ARG A 68 5.84 8.57 6.52
CA ARG A 68 5.86 9.72 5.62
C ARG A 68 5.08 10.86 6.22
N ALA A 69 5.55 12.08 5.97
CA ALA A 69 4.87 13.32 6.30
C ALA A 69 4.50 14.05 5.01
N TYR A 70 3.24 14.40 4.85
CA TYR A 70 2.74 15.15 3.70
C TYR A 70 2.15 16.48 4.16
N ASN A 71 2.75 17.59 3.72
CA ASN A 71 2.18 18.90 3.92
C ASN A 71 0.94 19.06 3.01
N THR A 72 -0.13 19.51 3.59
CA THR A 72 -1.44 19.66 2.94
C THR A 72 -2.15 20.94 3.41
N LEU A 73 -3.30 21.20 2.81
CA LEU A 73 -4.26 22.18 3.32
C LEU A 73 -5.50 21.44 3.82
N PHE A 74 -5.83 21.56 5.08
CA PHE A 74 -7.05 21.03 5.65
C PHE A 74 -7.90 22.17 6.18
N LEU A 75 -9.15 22.28 5.71
CA LEU A 75 -10.05 23.40 5.99
C LEU A 75 -9.39 24.77 5.73
N ASN A 76 -8.66 24.89 4.61
CA ASN A 76 -7.89 26.07 4.20
C ASN A 76 -6.77 26.50 5.16
N LYS A 77 -6.32 25.62 6.05
CA LYS A 77 -5.17 25.84 6.93
C LYS A 77 -4.04 24.85 6.59
N PRO A 78 -2.77 25.29 6.66
CA PRO A 78 -1.64 24.38 6.54
C PRO A 78 -1.73 23.27 7.58
N ASP A 79 -1.55 22.03 7.14
CA ASP A 79 -1.56 20.83 7.98
C ASP A 79 -0.48 19.84 7.50
N THR A 80 -0.11 18.90 8.35
CA THR A 80 0.81 17.82 8.02
C THR A 80 0.17 16.49 8.39
N TRP A 81 -0.04 15.64 7.38
CA TRP A 81 -0.56 14.30 7.60
C TRP A 81 0.56 13.28 7.56
N TYR A 82 0.59 12.46 8.58
CA TYR A 82 1.50 11.33 8.69
C TYR A 82 0.83 10.04 8.22
N TYR A 83 1.61 9.17 7.60
CA TYR A 83 1.26 7.80 7.27
C TYR A 83 2.44 6.93 7.62
N GLY A 84 2.22 5.74 8.15
CA GLY A 84 3.33 4.86 8.48
C GLY A 84 2.91 3.50 8.98
N LEU A 85 3.89 2.62 9.09
CA LEU A 85 3.72 1.25 9.52
C LEU A 85 4.45 1.01 10.82
N ARG A 86 3.70 0.48 11.80
CA ARG A 86 4.24 0.17 13.14
C ARG A 86 5.01 -1.15 13.14
N LYS A 87 5.94 -1.28 14.07
CA LYS A 87 6.69 -2.50 14.34
C LYS A 87 5.81 -3.50 15.09
N ASP A 88 5.04 -4.28 14.38
CA ASP A 88 4.21 -5.31 14.97
C ASP A 88 4.86 -6.69 14.81
N THR A 89 4.62 -7.57 15.77
CA THR A 89 5.02 -8.97 15.67
C THR A 89 4.01 -9.70 14.78
N LEU A 90 4.47 -10.17 13.64
CA LEU A 90 3.65 -10.97 12.73
C LEU A 90 3.68 -12.45 13.17
N ASP A 91 2.52 -13.10 13.16
CA ASP A 91 2.40 -14.54 13.42
C ASP A 91 3.03 -15.32 12.23
N PRO A 92 4.06 -16.15 12.46
CA PRO A 92 4.72 -16.89 11.39
C PRO A 92 3.82 -17.88 10.64
N ASN A 93 2.67 -18.26 11.25
CA ASN A 93 1.72 -19.20 10.66
C ASN A 93 0.64 -18.53 9.81
N LYS A 94 0.68 -17.21 9.67
CA LYS A 94 -0.29 -16.45 8.89
C LYS A 94 0.33 -15.89 7.62
N LYS A 95 -0.51 -15.69 6.62
CA LYS A 95 -0.19 -14.96 5.40
C LYS A 95 -0.52 -13.48 5.59
N TYR A 96 0.31 -12.61 5.06
CA TYR A 96 0.10 -11.17 5.18
C TYR A 96 0.18 -10.46 3.84
N VAL A 97 -0.57 -9.36 3.74
CA VAL A 97 -0.48 -8.39 2.64
C VAL A 97 -0.37 -6.99 3.22
N VAL A 98 0.43 -6.15 2.58
CA VAL A 98 0.61 -4.73 2.95
C VAL A 98 0.68 -3.87 1.71
N ILE A 99 0.17 -2.64 1.77
CA ILE A 99 0.27 -1.65 0.70
C ILE A 99 1.29 -0.59 1.12
N LEU A 100 2.35 -0.44 0.34
CA LEU A 100 3.43 0.52 0.60
C LEU A 100 3.85 1.25 -0.69
N ASP A 101 4.38 2.46 -0.55
CA ASP A 101 5.16 3.11 -1.61
C ASP A 101 6.55 2.45 -1.75
N LEU A 102 7.38 2.90 -2.70
CA LEU A 102 8.69 2.28 -2.92
C LEU A 102 9.68 2.51 -1.77
N GLU A 103 9.57 3.62 -1.05
CA GLU A 103 10.46 3.87 0.08
C GLU A 103 10.02 3.08 1.30
N GLY A 104 8.70 3.04 1.57
CA GLY A 104 8.12 2.17 2.59
C GLY A 104 8.43 0.70 2.33
N THR A 105 8.35 0.26 1.07
CA THR A 105 8.75 -1.09 0.64
C THR A 105 10.23 -1.38 0.98
N GLU A 106 11.13 -0.44 0.70
CA GLU A 106 12.54 -0.59 1.01
C GLU A 106 12.79 -0.70 2.53
N ASN A 107 12.12 0.13 3.34
CA ASN A 107 12.23 0.10 4.78
C ASN A 107 11.61 -1.17 5.38
N PHE A 108 10.48 -1.62 4.83
CA PHE A 108 9.85 -2.87 5.20
C PHE A 108 10.76 -4.08 4.93
N ILE A 109 11.41 -4.12 3.76
CA ILE A 109 12.39 -5.15 3.42
C ILE A 109 13.60 -5.12 4.35
N LYS A 110 14.08 -3.94 4.75
CA LYS A 110 15.19 -3.81 5.72
C LYS A 110 14.80 -4.38 7.08
N TYR A 111 13.55 -4.21 7.49
CA TYR A 111 13.07 -4.66 8.79
C TYR A 111 12.78 -6.17 8.84
N TYR A 112 11.99 -6.68 7.88
CA TYR A 112 11.57 -8.09 7.87
C TYR A 112 12.51 -9.03 7.09
N GLY A 113 13.42 -8.49 6.29
CA GLY A 113 14.30 -9.22 5.40
C GLY A 113 13.67 -9.53 4.03
N LYS A 114 14.47 -9.42 2.95
CA LYS A 114 14.01 -9.65 1.57
C LYS A 114 13.41 -11.03 1.34
N LYS A 115 13.95 -12.07 1.98
CA LYS A 115 13.47 -13.45 1.88
C LYS A 115 12.02 -13.64 2.36
N ASN A 116 11.56 -12.78 3.26
CA ASN A 116 10.20 -12.81 3.81
C ASN A 116 9.23 -11.91 3.03
N CYS A 117 9.68 -11.23 1.99
CA CYS A 117 8.88 -10.28 1.22
C CYS A 117 8.72 -10.74 -0.24
N PHE A 118 7.48 -10.67 -0.73
CA PHE A 118 7.15 -10.83 -2.15
C PHE A 118 6.57 -9.50 -2.65
N VAL A 119 7.41 -8.72 -3.34
CA VAL A 119 7.06 -7.36 -3.79
C VAL A 119 6.39 -7.41 -5.15
N VAL A 120 5.15 -6.97 -5.20
CA VAL A 120 4.32 -6.93 -6.41
C VAL A 120 4.06 -5.49 -6.82
N TYR A 121 4.49 -5.13 -8.00
CA TYR A 121 4.19 -3.83 -8.59
C TYR A 121 2.89 -3.88 -9.40
N MET A 122 1.91 -3.08 -8.97
CA MET A 122 0.65 -2.89 -9.69
C MET A 122 0.81 -1.77 -10.73
N CYS A 123 1.09 -2.16 -11.97
CA CYS A 123 1.24 -1.26 -13.11
C CYS A 123 -0.14 -0.95 -13.73
N CYS A 124 -0.44 0.34 -13.90
CA CYS A 124 -1.68 0.79 -14.52
C CYS A 124 -1.43 2.10 -15.27
N PRO A 125 -1.89 2.26 -16.52
CA PRO A 125 -1.76 3.50 -17.28
C PRO A 125 -2.36 4.71 -16.58
N LYS A 126 -1.79 5.91 -16.80
CA LYS A 126 -2.26 7.13 -16.17
C LYS A 126 -3.73 7.44 -16.51
N SER A 127 -4.13 7.25 -17.76
CA SER A 127 -5.51 7.45 -18.21
C SER A 127 -6.50 6.60 -17.44
N GLU A 128 -6.19 5.33 -17.27
CA GLU A 128 -7.01 4.38 -16.53
C GLU A 128 -7.09 4.72 -15.04
N ARG A 129 -5.97 5.08 -14.43
CA ARG A 129 -5.93 5.52 -13.02
C ARG A 129 -6.75 6.81 -12.80
N GLU A 130 -6.73 7.74 -13.76
CA GLU A 130 -7.53 8.96 -13.73
C GLU A 130 -9.03 8.66 -13.85
N ARG A 131 -9.42 7.79 -14.79
CA ARG A 131 -10.80 7.33 -14.92
C ARG A 131 -11.32 6.74 -13.60
N ARG A 132 -10.56 5.82 -12.99
CA ARG A 132 -10.90 5.21 -11.68
C ARG A 132 -10.99 6.24 -10.56
N ALA A 133 -10.14 7.28 -10.58
CA ALA A 133 -10.20 8.36 -9.61
C ALA A 133 -11.50 9.17 -9.74
N ILE A 134 -11.96 9.43 -10.96
CA ILE A 134 -13.22 10.12 -11.25
C ILE A 134 -14.42 9.30 -10.80
N GLU A 135 -14.44 8.00 -11.10
CA GLU A 135 -15.53 7.08 -10.76
C GLU A 135 -15.74 6.89 -9.24
N ARG A 136 -14.71 7.11 -8.43
CA ARG A 136 -14.83 7.10 -6.96
C ARG A 136 -15.68 8.24 -6.38
N GLY A 137 -16.12 9.20 -7.20
CA GLY A 137 -17.08 10.26 -6.85
C GLY A 137 -16.50 11.40 -5.99
N SER A 138 -15.22 11.40 -5.64
CA SER A 138 -14.56 12.46 -4.87
C SER A 138 -13.35 13.04 -5.62
N PHE A 139 -13.48 13.19 -6.94
CA PHE A 139 -12.38 13.65 -7.79
C PHE A 139 -12.14 15.14 -7.63
N ASP A 140 -10.93 15.51 -7.29
CA ASP A 140 -10.39 16.86 -7.35
C ASP A 140 -9.18 16.91 -8.29
N ARG A 141 -9.20 17.79 -9.28
CA ARG A 141 -8.15 17.92 -10.30
C ARG A 141 -6.81 18.33 -9.72
N THR A 142 -6.81 19.22 -8.73
CA THR A 142 -5.59 19.74 -8.10
C THR A 142 -4.93 18.64 -7.29
N GLU A 143 -5.69 17.92 -6.48
CA GLU A 143 -5.21 16.79 -5.69
C GLU A 143 -4.75 15.63 -6.60
N TRP A 144 -5.46 15.36 -7.70
CA TRP A 144 -5.02 14.37 -8.69
C TRP A 144 -3.65 14.72 -9.28
N ASN A 145 -3.46 15.95 -9.73
CA ASN A 145 -2.19 16.40 -10.30
C ASN A 145 -1.06 16.34 -9.27
N ARG A 146 -1.33 16.69 -8.01
CA ARG A 146 -0.38 16.58 -6.91
C ARG A 146 0.06 15.12 -6.71
N ARG A 147 -0.89 14.18 -6.67
CA ARG A 147 -0.61 12.74 -6.53
C ARG A 147 0.19 12.20 -7.70
N VAL A 148 -0.19 12.53 -8.93
CA VAL A 148 0.54 12.09 -10.13
C VAL A 148 1.98 12.59 -10.08
N SER A 149 2.21 13.84 -9.70
CA SER A 149 3.57 14.40 -9.58
C SER A 149 4.41 13.71 -8.50
N ALA A 150 3.80 13.35 -7.37
CA ALA A 150 4.44 12.57 -6.31
C ALA A 150 4.78 11.15 -6.83
N ASP A 151 3.80 10.45 -7.41
CA ASP A 151 3.98 9.13 -8.00
C ASP A 151 5.16 9.10 -9.01
N GLU A 152 5.29 10.11 -9.86
CA GLU A 152 6.37 10.14 -10.85
C GLU A 152 7.76 10.38 -10.24
N LYS A 153 7.83 11.08 -9.12
CA LYS A 153 9.07 11.25 -8.36
C LYS A 153 9.47 9.97 -7.64
N ASP A 154 8.49 9.29 -7.04
CA ASP A 154 8.72 8.14 -6.17
C ASP A 154 8.96 6.86 -6.97
N PHE A 155 8.18 6.62 -8.05
CA PHE A 155 8.24 5.40 -8.86
C PHE A 155 9.26 5.48 -10.01
N LYS A 156 10.52 5.79 -9.70
CA LYS A 156 11.61 5.78 -10.69
C LYS A 156 11.97 4.35 -11.08
N ALA A 157 12.13 4.11 -12.38
CA ALA A 157 12.35 2.78 -12.96
C ALA A 157 13.52 2.01 -12.29
N LYS A 158 14.64 2.68 -12.01
CA LYS A 158 15.81 2.04 -11.37
C LYS A 158 15.49 1.47 -9.97
N LYS A 159 14.74 2.22 -9.15
CA LYS A 159 14.34 1.79 -7.80
C LYS A 159 13.28 0.71 -7.88
N LEU A 160 12.32 0.87 -8.77
CA LEU A 160 11.25 -0.09 -9.02
C LEU A 160 11.82 -1.46 -9.39
N ASN A 161 12.69 -1.53 -10.41
CA ASN A 161 13.29 -2.78 -10.89
C ASN A 161 14.14 -3.48 -9.81
N LYS A 162 14.76 -2.72 -8.90
CA LYS A 162 15.56 -3.27 -7.80
C LYS A 162 14.71 -3.96 -6.73
N LEU A 163 13.51 -3.43 -6.46
CA LEU A 163 12.67 -3.87 -5.34
C LEU A 163 11.62 -4.91 -5.73
N THR A 164 11.14 -4.86 -6.99
CA THR A 164 9.99 -5.63 -7.47
C THR A 164 10.39 -7.07 -7.82
N ASP A 165 9.64 -8.03 -7.31
CA ASP A 165 9.76 -9.44 -7.67
C ASP A 165 8.80 -9.81 -8.82
N PHE A 166 7.63 -9.16 -8.89
CA PHE A 166 6.59 -9.45 -9.88
C PHE A 166 5.84 -8.18 -10.28
N THR A 167 5.45 -8.08 -11.56
CA THR A 167 4.66 -6.95 -12.07
C THR A 167 3.32 -7.45 -12.59
N VAL A 168 2.25 -6.88 -12.07
CA VAL A 168 0.89 -7.05 -12.56
C VAL A 168 0.53 -5.87 -13.45
N ILE A 169 0.09 -6.14 -14.67
CA ILE A 169 -0.48 -5.11 -15.56
C ILE A 169 -1.99 -5.11 -15.35
N ASN A 170 -2.49 -4.11 -14.61
CA ASN A 170 -3.90 -3.95 -14.29
C ASN A 170 -4.54 -2.87 -15.18
N MET A 171 -4.88 -3.27 -16.41
CA MET A 171 -5.46 -2.39 -17.43
C MET A 171 -6.95 -2.62 -17.65
N SER A 172 -7.51 -3.65 -17.02
CA SER A 172 -8.87 -4.10 -17.30
C SER A 172 -9.91 -3.31 -16.51
N ASP A 173 -11.03 -3.00 -17.17
CA ASP A 173 -12.27 -2.53 -16.55
C ASP A 173 -13.09 -3.71 -16.00
N ASP A 174 -12.69 -4.94 -16.33
CA ASP A 174 -13.39 -6.13 -15.89
C ASP A 174 -13.02 -6.44 -14.44
N ILE A 175 -13.98 -6.21 -13.54
CA ILE A 175 -13.88 -6.57 -12.12
C ILE A 175 -13.54 -8.06 -11.93
N ASN A 176 -13.83 -8.90 -12.92
CA ASN A 176 -13.49 -10.33 -12.90
C ASN A 176 -11.99 -10.62 -13.07
N ASP A 177 -11.19 -9.63 -13.44
CA ASP A 177 -9.73 -9.82 -13.54
C ASP A 177 -9.04 -9.73 -12.18
N LEU A 178 -9.58 -9.00 -11.22
CA LEU A 178 -9.02 -8.91 -9.87
C LEU A 178 -8.97 -10.29 -9.16
N PRO A 179 -10.02 -11.13 -9.16
CA PRO A 179 -9.93 -12.49 -8.63
C PRO A 179 -8.87 -13.36 -9.33
N LYS A 180 -8.69 -13.20 -10.65
CA LYS A 180 -7.64 -13.91 -11.40
C LYS A 180 -6.25 -13.46 -10.96
N ILE A 181 -6.05 -12.16 -10.79
CA ILE A 181 -4.80 -11.58 -10.28
C ILE A 181 -4.51 -12.15 -8.88
N ALA A 182 -5.46 -12.07 -7.95
CA ALA A 182 -5.30 -12.59 -6.60
C ALA A 182 -4.99 -14.10 -6.58
N LYS A 183 -5.66 -14.89 -7.43
CA LYS A 183 -5.38 -16.33 -7.58
C LYS A 183 -3.93 -16.58 -8.02
N VAL A 184 -3.42 -15.83 -8.99
CA VAL A 184 -2.04 -15.95 -9.47
C VAL A 184 -1.06 -15.55 -8.36
N LEU A 185 -1.30 -14.44 -7.68
CA LEU A 185 -0.44 -13.98 -6.58
C LEU A 185 -0.41 -14.97 -5.42
N ASN A 186 -1.57 -15.54 -5.05
CA ASN A 186 -1.62 -16.57 -4.01
C ASN A 186 -0.83 -17.83 -4.42
N ARG A 187 -0.91 -18.26 -5.68
CA ARG A 187 -0.14 -19.42 -6.17
C ARG A 187 1.36 -19.15 -6.07
N ILE A 188 1.84 -18.01 -6.58
CA ILE A 188 3.25 -17.63 -6.51
C ILE A 188 3.72 -17.51 -5.05
N TYR A 189 2.87 -16.98 -4.17
CA TYR A 189 3.17 -16.90 -2.74
C TYR A 189 3.37 -18.29 -2.13
N VAL A 190 2.50 -19.24 -2.41
CA VAL A 190 2.59 -20.61 -1.91
C VAL A 190 3.88 -21.28 -2.43
N GLU A 191 4.16 -21.15 -3.73
CA GLU A 191 5.38 -21.67 -4.34
C GLU A 191 6.64 -21.07 -3.67
N LYS A 192 6.64 -19.76 -3.39
CA LYS A 192 7.80 -19.05 -2.83
C LYS A 192 8.07 -19.36 -1.35
N PHE A 193 7.02 -19.52 -0.54
CA PHE A 193 7.16 -19.57 0.93
C PHE A 193 6.85 -20.94 1.56
N ASN A 194 6.26 -21.88 0.81
CA ASN A 194 5.94 -23.22 1.31
C ASN A 194 6.89 -24.32 0.77
N GLU A 195 7.80 -24.00 -0.17
CA GLU A 195 8.80 -24.96 -0.65
C GLU A 195 10.02 -25.12 0.30
N GLU A 196 10.03 -24.40 1.43
CA GLU A 196 11.09 -24.55 2.45
C GLU A 196 10.63 -25.34 3.70
N VAL A 197 9.73 -26.34 3.54
CA VAL A 197 9.35 -27.26 4.63
C VAL A 197 9.85 -28.66 4.35
#